data_2f606068b5b3b821e85c0a8c821a6170
#
_entry.id   2f606068b5b3b821e85c0a8c821a6170
#
_cell.length_a   1.000
_cell.length_b   1.000
_cell.length_c   1.000
_cell.angle_alpha   90.00
_cell.angle_beta   90.00
_cell.angle_gamma   90.00
#
_symmetry.space_group_name_H-M   'P 1'
#
loop_
_entity.id
_entity.type
_entity.pdbx_description
1 polymer ?
#
loop_
_entity_poly.entity_id
_entity_poly.type
_entity_poly.pdbx_seq_one_letter_code
_entity_poly.pdbx_strand_id
1 'polypeptide(L)'
;MSNTLNNNIDFKLKPLSKDAIPTALEKATRYRLLNEPGEAESVCLDVLSAEPDNQNALVTLLLALTDRFAKGYGIGDRRAEQILPRLRNEYDRAYYAGIVEERRAKARLHQGTPGASFTAFEELRDAMSHYEKAEALRSPGNDDALLRWNACVRLIKNNRLEARSEEALEPYLE
;
A
#
# COMPACT_ATOMS: atom_id res chain seq x y z
N MET A 1 41.71 19.11 -26.13
CA MET A 1 40.96 19.71 -25.03
C MET A 1 39.52 19.67 -25.39
N SER A 2 38.84 18.58 -25.03
CA SER A 2 37.43 18.36 -25.36
C SER A 2 36.57 18.89 -24.21
N ASN A 3 35.91 20.00 -24.48
CA ASN A 3 34.99 20.66 -23.56
C ASN A 3 33.64 19.91 -23.63
N THR A 4 33.45 18.91 -22.76
CA THR A 4 32.16 18.26 -22.58
C THR A 4 31.24 19.22 -21.84
N LEU A 5 30.44 19.98 -22.58
CA LEU A 5 29.33 20.75 -22.04
C LEU A 5 28.33 19.76 -21.45
N ASN A 6 28.37 19.56 -20.13
CA ASN A 6 27.30 18.94 -19.36
C ASN A 6 26.09 19.90 -19.43
N ASN A 7 25.25 19.76 -20.46
CA ASN A 7 23.93 20.39 -20.49
C ASN A 7 23.04 19.67 -19.47
N ASN A 8 23.22 19.98 -18.21
CA ASN A 8 22.29 19.57 -17.16
C ASN A 8 21.03 20.45 -17.32
N ILE A 9 20.07 20.01 -18.13
CA ILE A 9 18.79 20.70 -18.28
C ILE A 9 18.02 20.48 -16.98
N ASP A 10 17.90 21.52 -16.16
CA ASP A 10 17.14 21.51 -14.92
C ASP A 10 15.63 21.66 -15.24
N PHE A 11 14.91 20.54 -15.29
CA PHE A 11 13.46 20.53 -15.46
C PHE A 11 12.77 20.78 -14.13
N LYS A 12 12.00 21.85 -14.04
CA LYS A 12 11.19 22.19 -12.86
C LYS A 12 9.75 21.70 -13.03
N LEU A 13 9.18 21.13 -11.94
CA LEU A 13 7.77 20.78 -11.90
C LEU A 13 6.91 22.04 -12.01
N LYS A 14 5.81 21.93 -12.74
CA LYS A 14 4.81 23.01 -12.85
C LYS A 14 3.78 22.83 -11.74
N PRO A 15 3.37 23.92 -11.05
CA PRO A 15 2.41 23.84 -9.98
C PRO A 15 1.02 23.49 -10.52
N LEU A 16 0.29 22.64 -9.80
CA LEU A 16 -1.13 22.37 -10.04
C LEU A 16 -1.98 23.51 -9.46
N SER A 17 -2.99 23.99 -10.21
CA SER A 17 -3.98 24.92 -9.66
C SER A 17 -4.93 24.22 -8.70
N LYS A 18 -5.32 24.90 -7.62
CA LYS A 18 -6.22 24.31 -6.61
C LYS A 18 -7.58 23.90 -7.21
N ASP A 19 -8.09 24.65 -8.16
CA ASP A 19 -9.36 24.36 -8.83
C ASP A 19 -9.31 23.06 -9.66
N ALA A 20 -8.11 22.62 -10.07
CA ALA A 20 -7.92 21.39 -10.81
C ALA A 20 -7.81 20.13 -9.92
N ILE A 21 -7.68 20.28 -8.60
CA ILE A 21 -7.47 19.15 -7.67
C ILE A 21 -8.56 18.08 -7.77
N PRO A 22 -9.87 18.39 -7.76
CA PRO A 22 -10.90 17.35 -7.88
C PRO A 22 -10.75 16.50 -9.13
N THR A 23 -10.57 17.14 -10.29
CA THR A 23 -10.37 16.45 -11.58
C THR A 23 -9.06 15.66 -11.61
N ALA A 24 -8.00 16.16 -10.99
CA ALA A 24 -6.73 15.43 -10.85
C ALA A 24 -6.90 14.14 -10.04
N LEU A 25 -7.63 14.18 -8.91
CA LEU A 25 -7.91 13.00 -8.09
C LEU A 25 -8.77 11.96 -8.81
N GLU A 26 -9.75 12.39 -9.62
CA GLU A 26 -10.51 11.49 -10.49
C GLU A 26 -9.60 10.79 -11.50
N LYS A 27 -8.65 11.52 -12.10
CA LYS A 27 -7.64 10.95 -13.02
C LYS A 27 -6.75 9.94 -12.29
N ALA A 28 -6.25 10.26 -11.09
CA ALA A 28 -5.43 9.34 -10.32
C ALA A 28 -6.18 8.03 -10.02
N THR A 29 -7.45 8.12 -9.63
CA THR A 29 -8.31 6.94 -9.43
C THR A 29 -8.46 6.14 -10.72
N ARG A 30 -8.69 6.80 -11.85
CA ARG A 30 -8.79 6.15 -13.16
C ARG A 30 -7.50 5.44 -13.56
N TYR A 31 -6.33 6.07 -13.37
CA TYR A 31 -5.04 5.43 -13.63
C TYR A 31 -4.85 4.16 -12.80
N ARG A 32 -5.24 4.15 -11.52
CA ARG A 32 -5.22 2.94 -10.72
C ARG A 32 -6.10 1.83 -11.30
N LEU A 33 -7.33 2.16 -11.73
CA LEU A 33 -8.25 1.20 -12.36
C LEU A 33 -7.69 0.65 -13.68
N LEU A 34 -6.91 1.45 -14.42
CA LEU A 34 -6.20 1.04 -15.63
C LEU A 34 -4.90 0.27 -15.33
N ASN A 35 -4.61 -0.02 -14.07
CA ASN A 35 -3.38 -0.67 -13.64
C ASN A 35 -2.10 0.12 -13.98
N GLU A 36 -2.19 1.44 -13.91
CA GLU A 36 -1.10 2.40 -14.11
C GLU A 36 -0.77 3.16 -12.80
N PRO A 37 -0.29 2.45 -11.75
CA PRO A 37 -0.09 3.05 -10.43
C PRO A 37 1.01 4.13 -10.42
N GLY A 38 1.96 4.10 -11.34
CA GLY A 38 2.99 5.14 -11.47
C GLY A 38 2.40 6.48 -11.87
N GLU A 39 1.46 6.48 -12.81
CA GLU A 39 0.76 7.70 -13.24
C GLU A 39 -0.15 8.23 -12.12
N ALA A 40 -0.82 7.33 -11.40
CA ALA A 40 -1.61 7.71 -10.23
C ALA A 40 -0.75 8.34 -9.13
N GLU A 41 0.42 7.77 -8.83
CA GLU A 41 1.40 8.31 -7.89
C GLU A 41 1.81 9.72 -8.28
N SER A 42 2.20 9.94 -9.56
CA SER A 42 2.62 11.24 -10.05
C SER A 42 1.56 12.32 -9.84
N VAL A 43 0.31 12.03 -10.20
CA VAL A 43 -0.81 12.97 -10.01
C VAL A 43 -1.05 13.28 -8.52
N CYS A 44 -0.99 12.26 -7.66
CA CYS A 44 -1.16 12.46 -6.20
C CYS A 44 -0.06 13.35 -5.62
N LEU A 45 1.19 13.21 -6.08
CA LEU A 45 2.31 14.05 -5.64
C LEU A 45 2.10 15.52 -6.04
N ASP A 46 1.57 15.78 -7.25
CA ASP A 46 1.23 17.15 -7.67
C ASP A 46 0.11 17.74 -6.80
N VAL A 47 -0.92 16.95 -6.47
CA VAL A 47 -2.00 17.38 -5.56
C VAL A 47 -1.44 17.69 -4.17
N LEU A 48 -0.59 16.81 -3.62
CA LEU A 48 0.02 17.00 -2.30
C LEU A 48 1.05 18.13 -2.26
N SER A 49 1.62 18.51 -3.40
CA SER A 49 2.45 19.71 -3.50
C SER A 49 1.60 20.98 -3.36
N ALA A 50 0.36 20.99 -3.86
CA ALA A 50 -0.57 22.11 -3.73
C ALA A 50 -1.34 22.10 -2.40
N GLU A 51 -1.72 20.93 -1.91
CA GLU A 51 -2.44 20.68 -0.65
C GLU A 51 -1.83 19.51 0.12
N PRO A 52 -0.80 19.75 0.96
CA PRO A 52 -0.05 18.68 1.64
C PRO A 52 -0.89 17.72 2.49
N ASP A 53 -2.01 18.20 3.03
CA ASP A 53 -2.89 17.43 3.92
C ASP A 53 -4.18 16.94 3.23
N ASN A 54 -4.24 16.94 1.90
CA ASN A 54 -5.40 16.44 1.17
C ASN A 54 -5.56 14.93 1.41
N GLN A 55 -6.60 14.56 2.17
CA GLN A 55 -6.81 13.19 2.63
C GLN A 55 -7.10 12.22 1.47
N ASN A 56 -7.84 12.65 0.46
CA ASN A 56 -8.12 11.83 -0.71
C ASN A 56 -6.84 11.55 -1.52
N ALA A 57 -5.96 12.54 -1.64
CA ALA A 57 -4.66 12.36 -2.30
C ALA A 57 -3.76 11.40 -1.50
N LEU A 58 -3.72 11.51 -0.17
CA LEU A 58 -2.95 10.63 0.70
C LEU A 58 -3.42 9.18 0.57
N VAL A 59 -4.73 8.94 0.64
CA VAL A 59 -5.30 7.58 0.47
C VAL A 59 -5.03 7.04 -0.93
N THR A 60 -5.26 7.83 -1.98
CA THR A 60 -5.04 7.41 -3.36
C THR A 60 -3.56 7.10 -3.61
N LEU A 61 -2.64 7.90 -3.06
CA LEU A 61 -1.19 7.66 -3.12
C LEU A 61 -0.81 6.35 -2.43
N LEU A 62 -1.28 6.13 -1.20
CA LEU A 62 -1.05 4.87 -0.47
C LEU A 62 -1.50 3.66 -1.29
N LEU A 63 -2.69 3.75 -1.86
CA LEU A 63 -3.23 2.67 -2.68
C LEU A 63 -2.42 2.47 -3.98
N ALA A 64 -1.98 3.54 -4.65
CA ALA A 64 -1.14 3.46 -5.83
C ALA A 64 0.23 2.83 -5.53
N LEU A 65 0.85 3.19 -4.41
CA LEU A 65 2.11 2.59 -3.96
C LEU A 65 1.97 1.09 -3.71
N THR A 66 0.89 0.67 -3.03
CA THR A 66 0.64 -0.74 -2.72
C THR A 66 0.15 -1.56 -3.92
N ASP A 67 -0.48 -0.94 -4.93
CA ASP A 67 -0.81 -1.59 -6.20
C ASP A 67 0.46 -2.08 -6.94
N ARG A 68 1.63 -1.47 -6.68
CA ARG A 68 2.93 -1.88 -7.27
C ARG A 68 3.47 -3.18 -6.68
N PHE A 69 3.04 -3.56 -5.48
CA PHE A 69 3.49 -4.81 -4.84
C PHE A 69 3.17 -6.02 -5.71
N ALA A 70 1.96 -6.08 -6.27
CA ALA A 70 1.53 -7.16 -7.15
C ALA A 70 2.35 -7.26 -8.45
N LYS A 71 3.02 -6.19 -8.86
CA LYS A 71 3.89 -6.16 -10.05
C LYS A 71 5.31 -6.69 -9.80
N GLY A 72 5.57 -7.24 -8.62
CA GLY A 72 6.87 -7.82 -8.24
C GLY A 72 7.93 -6.80 -7.83
N TYR A 73 7.59 -5.52 -7.76
CA TYR A 73 8.45 -4.47 -7.24
C TYR A 73 7.72 -3.60 -6.23
N GLY A 74 8.46 -3.05 -5.29
CA GLY A 74 7.90 -2.14 -4.28
C GLY A 74 7.42 -2.81 -2.99
N ILE A 75 7.50 -4.15 -2.81
CA ILE A 75 7.14 -4.81 -1.54
C ILE A 75 7.94 -4.23 -0.36
N GLY A 76 9.20 -3.88 -0.58
CA GLY A 76 10.05 -3.23 0.41
C GLY A 76 9.86 -1.72 0.53
N ASP A 77 8.99 -1.13 -0.29
CA ASP A 77 8.72 0.30 -0.27
C ASP A 77 7.86 0.66 0.95
N ARG A 78 8.45 1.42 1.87
CA ARG A 78 7.77 1.84 3.10
C ARG A 78 7.06 3.19 2.99
N ARG A 79 7.01 3.79 1.82
CA ARG A 79 6.33 5.09 1.64
C ARG A 79 4.84 5.01 1.95
N ALA A 80 4.18 3.87 1.67
CA ALA A 80 2.79 3.66 2.04
C ALA A 80 2.58 3.71 3.56
N GLU A 81 3.47 3.09 4.34
CA GLU A 81 3.44 3.14 5.81
C GLU A 81 3.68 4.56 6.35
N GLN A 82 4.52 5.35 5.68
CA GLN A 82 4.80 6.75 6.06
C GLN A 82 3.59 7.67 5.83
N ILE A 83 2.63 7.28 5.01
CA ILE A 83 1.38 8.02 4.79
C ILE A 83 0.40 7.81 5.95
N LEU A 84 0.38 6.63 6.56
CA LEU A 84 -0.59 6.26 7.59
C LEU A 84 -0.72 7.31 8.72
N PRO A 85 0.35 7.82 9.35
CA PRO A 85 0.24 8.81 10.42
C PRO A 85 -0.29 10.17 9.94
N ARG A 86 -0.30 10.44 8.63
CA ARG A 86 -0.84 11.66 8.03
C ARG A 86 -2.36 11.60 7.81
N LEU A 87 -2.95 10.42 7.90
CA LEU A 87 -4.40 10.26 7.84
C LEU A 87 -5.03 10.75 9.15
N ARG A 88 -6.02 11.64 9.06
CA ARG A 88 -6.65 12.27 10.23
C ARG A 88 -7.60 11.32 10.96
N ASN A 89 -8.32 10.50 10.22
CA ASN A 89 -9.32 9.58 10.76
C ASN A 89 -8.65 8.32 11.32
N GLU A 90 -8.96 7.93 12.55
CA GLU A 90 -8.41 6.73 13.18
C GLU A 90 -8.87 5.44 12.51
N TYR A 91 -10.11 5.39 12.05
CA TYR A 91 -10.61 4.30 11.25
C TYR A 91 -9.75 4.12 9.98
N ASP A 92 -9.50 5.22 9.23
CA ASP A 92 -8.71 5.17 8.01
C ASP A 92 -7.28 4.70 8.28
N ARG A 93 -6.65 5.18 9.37
CA ARG A 93 -5.30 4.72 9.75
C ARG A 93 -5.26 3.21 9.97
N ALA A 94 -6.23 2.67 10.71
CA ALA A 94 -6.31 1.24 10.96
C ALA A 94 -6.66 0.45 9.70
N TYR A 95 -7.67 0.88 8.95
CA TYR A 95 -8.13 0.21 7.73
C TYR A 95 -7.03 0.14 6.67
N TYR A 96 -6.37 1.27 6.38
CA TYR A 96 -5.32 1.30 5.35
C TYR A 96 -4.02 0.64 5.81
N ALA A 97 -3.72 0.57 7.11
CA ALA A 97 -2.65 -0.28 7.62
C ALA A 97 -2.92 -1.76 7.30
N GLY A 98 -4.16 -2.23 7.50
CA GLY A 98 -4.58 -3.57 7.10
C GLY A 98 -4.43 -3.79 5.59
N ILE A 99 -4.80 -2.81 4.75
CA ILE A 99 -4.64 -2.90 3.29
C ILE A 99 -3.16 -3.06 2.90
N VAL A 100 -2.24 -2.34 3.54
CA VAL A 100 -0.80 -2.44 3.25
C VAL A 100 -0.30 -3.86 3.51
N GLU A 101 -0.59 -4.42 4.70
CA GLU A 101 -0.15 -5.77 5.07
C GLU A 101 -0.82 -6.85 4.21
N GLU A 102 -2.13 -6.77 3.97
CA GLU A 102 -2.85 -7.70 3.10
C GLU A 102 -2.25 -7.75 1.68
N ARG A 103 -1.95 -6.58 1.10
CA ARG A 103 -1.39 -6.50 -0.25
C ARG A 103 0.05 -7.01 -0.31
N ARG A 104 0.82 -6.79 0.74
CA ARG A 104 2.18 -7.31 0.89
C ARG A 104 2.15 -8.83 0.92
N ALA A 105 1.30 -9.44 1.75
CA ALA A 105 1.12 -10.89 1.82
C ALA A 105 0.73 -11.49 0.47
N LYS A 106 -0.23 -10.89 -0.23
CA LYS A 106 -0.64 -11.33 -1.57
C LYS A 106 0.50 -11.30 -2.58
N ALA A 107 1.30 -10.24 -2.55
CA ALA A 107 2.45 -10.12 -3.44
C ALA A 107 3.53 -11.17 -3.15
N ARG A 108 3.79 -11.49 -1.87
CA ARG A 108 4.71 -12.56 -1.48
C ARG A 108 4.24 -13.93 -1.96
N LEU A 109 2.96 -14.23 -1.78
CA LEU A 109 2.38 -15.49 -2.29
C LEU A 109 2.51 -15.60 -3.80
N HIS A 110 2.32 -14.49 -4.52
CA HIS A 110 2.48 -14.46 -5.97
C HIS A 110 3.92 -14.68 -6.41
N GLN A 111 4.90 -14.14 -5.68
CA GLN A 111 6.32 -14.33 -5.96
C GLN A 111 6.80 -15.76 -5.69
N GLY A 112 6.19 -16.49 -4.75
CA GLY A 112 6.45 -17.90 -4.47
C GLY A 112 7.87 -18.21 -4.01
N THR A 113 8.57 -17.26 -3.38
CA THR A 113 9.92 -17.47 -2.86
C THR A 113 9.91 -18.43 -1.66
N PRO A 114 11.00 -19.17 -1.38
CA PRO A 114 11.09 -20.05 -0.20
C PRO A 114 10.73 -19.30 1.09
N GLY A 115 9.83 -19.87 1.90
CA GLY A 115 9.37 -19.26 3.15
C GLY A 115 8.31 -18.15 2.98
N ALA A 116 7.94 -17.77 1.76
CA ALA A 116 6.94 -16.74 1.49
C ALA A 116 5.58 -17.05 2.14
N SER A 117 5.18 -18.32 2.23
CA SER A 117 3.93 -18.76 2.86
C SER A 117 3.87 -18.41 4.34
N PHE A 118 4.96 -18.63 5.08
CA PHE A 118 5.04 -18.28 6.50
C PHE A 118 5.00 -16.76 6.71
N THR A 119 5.78 -16.02 5.93
CA THR A 119 5.78 -14.55 6.00
C THR A 119 4.41 -13.97 5.62
N ALA A 120 3.78 -14.50 4.57
CA ALA A 120 2.45 -14.09 4.16
C ALA A 120 1.39 -14.41 5.22
N PHE A 121 1.50 -15.53 5.95
CA PHE A 121 0.63 -15.84 7.07
C PHE A 121 0.73 -14.77 8.16
N GLU A 122 1.94 -14.38 8.58
CA GLU A 122 2.15 -13.34 9.58
C GLU A 122 1.62 -11.99 9.11
N GLU A 123 1.93 -11.58 7.88
CA GLU A 123 1.41 -10.33 7.31
C GLU A 123 -0.13 -10.32 7.23
N LEU A 124 -0.79 -11.45 6.92
CA LEU A 124 -2.25 -11.55 6.96
C LEU A 124 -2.80 -11.47 8.38
N ARG A 125 -2.11 -12.02 9.38
CA ARG A 125 -2.49 -11.89 10.78
C ARG A 125 -2.39 -10.44 11.26
N ASP A 126 -1.35 -9.73 10.84
CA ASP A 126 -1.20 -8.31 11.12
C ASP A 126 -2.30 -7.50 10.44
N ALA A 127 -2.62 -7.79 9.16
CA ALA A 127 -3.73 -7.17 8.45
C ALA A 127 -5.06 -7.38 9.19
N MET A 128 -5.35 -8.60 9.63
CA MET A 128 -6.58 -8.93 10.37
C MET A 128 -6.65 -8.15 11.70
N SER A 129 -5.55 -8.02 12.44
CA SER A 129 -5.49 -7.22 13.66
C SER A 129 -5.80 -5.73 13.39
N HIS A 130 -5.32 -5.19 12.28
CA HIS A 130 -5.65 -3.83 11.86
C HIS A 130 -7.12 -3.68 11.48
N TYR A 131 -7.70 -4.66 10.78
CA TYR A 131 -9.12 -4.64 10.42
C TYR A 131 -10.04 -4.76 11.66
N GLU A 132 -9.67 -5.54 12.66
CA GLU A 132 -10.39 -5.60 13.95
C GLU A 132 -10.40 -4.23 14.65
N LYS A 133 -9.27 -3.51 14.65
CA LYS A 133 -9.21 -2.14 15.16
C LYS A 133 -10.10 -1.18 14.36
N ALA A 134 -10.08 -1.27 13.04
CA ALA A 134 -10.92 -0.46 12.19
C ALA A 134 -12.41 -0.79 12.40
N GLU A 135 -12.76 -2.07 12.53
CA GLU A 135 -14.13 -2.50 12.80
C GLU A 135 -14.69 -1.89 14.10
N ALA A 136 -13.87 -1.83 15.16
CA ALA A 136 -14.24 -1.22 16.43
C ALA A 136 -14.49 0.31 16.32
N LEU A 137 -13.92 0.98 15.31
CA LEU A 137 -14.02 2.42 15.07
C LEU A 137 -15.03 2.78 13.97
N ARG A 138 -15.66 1.78 13.34
CA ARG A 138 -16.50 1.99 12.15
C ARG A 138 -17.79 2.76 12.45
N SER A 139 -18.25 3.51 11.47
CA SER A 139 -19.59 4.07 11.47
C SER A 139 -20.63 2.97 11.20
N PRO A 140 -21.88 3.12 11.70
CA PRO A 140 -22.96 2.19 11.38
C PRO A 140 -23.14 2.01 9.86
N GLY A 141 -23.23 0.76 9.41
CA GLY A 141 -23.37 0.41 7.98
C GLY A 141 -22.06 0.35 7.19
N ASN A 142 -20.91 0.65 7.79
CA ASN A 142 -19.61 0.46 7.16
C ASN A 142 -19.01 -0.91 7.58
N ASP A 143 -19.14 -1.91 6.72
CA ASP A 143 -18.61 -3.26 6.94
C ASP A 143 -17.32 -3.53 6.14
N ASP A 144 -16.65 -2.51 5.61
CA ASP A 144 -15.47 -2.66 4.76
C ASP A 144 -14.35 -3.44 5.47
N ALA A 145 -14.06 -3.13 6.73
CA ALA A 145 -13.03 -3.81 7.51
C ALA A 145 -13.39 -5.29 7.76
N LEU A 146 -14.65 -5.58 8.09
CA LEU A 146 -15.15 -6.95 8.25
C LEU A 146 -15.03 -7.76 6.96
N LEU A 147 -15.39 -7.17 5.81
CA LEU A 147 -15.27 -7.82 4.51
C LEU A 147 -13.81 -8.16 4.18
N ARG A 148 -12.88 -7.26 4.49
CA ARG A 148 -11.43 -7.48 4.33
C ARG A 148 -10.91 -8.56 5.26
N TRP A 149 -11.31 -8.54 6.53
CA TRP A 149 -10.96 -9.57 7.49
C TRP A 149 -11.39 -10.96 6.99
N ASN A 150 -12.63 -11.09 6.52
CA ASN A 150 -13.14 -12.31 5.93
C ASN A 150 -12.35 -12.74 4.68
N ALA A 151 -11.90 -11.80 3.86
CA ALA A 151 -11.07 -12.08 2.70
C ALA A 151 -9.70 -12.67 3.10
N CYS A 152 -9.08 -12.14 4.18
CA CYS A 152 -7.85 -12.69 4.74
C CYS A 152 -8.04 -14.14 5.22
N VAL A 153 -9.13 -14.43 5.93
CA VAL A 153 -9.46 -15.80 6.37
C VAL A 153 -9.56 -16.75 5.18
N ARG A 154 -10.26 -16.35 4.12
CA ARG A 154 -10.38 -17.17 2.90
C ARG A 154 -9.03 -17.39 2.23
N LEU A 155 -8.18 -16.36 2.20
CA LEU A 155 -6.84 -16.45 1.61
C LEU A 155 -5.96 -17.44 2.38
N ILE A 156 -5.96 -17.38 3.73
CA ILE A 156 -5.26 -18.31 4.60
C ILE A 156 -5.73 -19.76 4.35
N LYS A 157 -7.05 -20.00 4.36
CA LYS A 157 -7.62 -21.32 4.17
C LYS A 157 -7.34 -21.88 2.77
N ASN A 158 -7.55 -21.09 1.72
CA ASN A 158 -7.39 -21.54 0.33
C ASN A 158 -5.93 -21.88 -0.01
N ASN A 159 -4.96 -21.19 0.61
CA ASN A 159 -3.54 -21.42 0.40
C ASN A 159 -2.92 -22.33 1.49
N ARG A 160 -3.71 -22.80 2.45
CA ARG A 160 -3.26 -23.63 3.59
C ARG A 160 -2.05 -23.01 4.30
N LEU A 161 -2.16 -21.71 4.58
CA LEU A 161 -1.10 -20.96 5.23
C LEU A 161 -1.09 -21.28 6.73
N GLU A 162 0.11 -21.43 7.28
CA GLU A 162 0.34 -21.78 8.69
C GLU A 162 1.48 -20.93 9.24
N ALA A 163 1.48 -20.74 10.56
CA ALA A 163 2.61 -20.16 11.26
C ALA A 163 3.86 -21.03 11.09
N ARG A 164 5.05 -20.41 11.13
CA ARG A 164 6.30 -21.18 11.17
C ARG A 164 6.35 -21.99 12.46
N SER A 165 6.56 -23.30 12.37
CA SER A 165 6.78 -24.14 13.54
C SER A 165 8.11 -23.80 14.21
N GLU A 166 8.14 -23.75 15.56
CA GLU A 166 9.36 -23.47 16.33
C GLU A 166 10.45 -24.55 16.13
N GLU A 167 10.06 -25.79 15.81
CA GLU A 167 10.97 -26.91 15.52
C GLU A 167 11.88 -26.66 14.29
N ALA A 168 11.53 -25.73 13.41
CA ALA A 168 12.36 -25.37 12.26
C ALA A 168 13.50 -24.40 12.59
N LEU A 169 13.63 -23.96 13.85
CA LEU A 169 14.62 -22.98 14.32
C LEU A 169 15.77 -23.60 15.10
N GLU A 170 15.79 -24.94 15.34
CA GLU A 170 16.96 -25.58 15.91
C GLU A 170 18.08 -25.64 14.87
N PRO A 171 19.16 -24.86 15.02
CA PRO A 171 20.34 -25.08 14.20
C PRO A 171 20.89 -26.44 14.56
N TYR A 172 21.15 -27.28 13.55
CA TYR A 172 21.99 -28.47 13.71
C TYR A 172 23.34 -28.00 14.25
N LEU A 173 23.51 -28.09 15.57
CA LEU A 173 24.81 -27.99 16.23
C LEU A 173 25.44 -29.38 16.16
N GLU A 174 26.21 -29.63 15.12
CA GLU A 174 27.30 -30.60 15.14
C GLU A 174 28.63 -29.87 15.25
#